data_c6714bcf04355a54b44119e15caa3990
#
_entry.id   c6714bcf04355a54b44119e15caa3990
#
_cell.length_a   1.000
_cell.length_b   1.000
_cell.length_c   1.000
_cell.angle_alpha   90.00
_cell.angle_beta   90.00
_cell.angle_gamma   90.00
#
_symmetry.space_group_name_H-M   'P 1'
#
loop_
_entity.id
_entity.type
_entity.pdbx_description
1 polymer ?
#
loop_
_entity_poly.entity_id
_entity_poly.type
_entity_poly.pdbx_seq_one_letter_code
_entity_poly.pdbx_strand_id
1 'polypeptide(L)'
;MTSRLPFLVNRPLLARLDREWQVLNHRPAVLRRARGWGLGVPFVSLDEVVAAAGYRSGTPAGSGTPAGPAGATEQPAAAANEVLRRLLLAARTDDVAGRVVLQRLLPGVIARARRWGVHRVGGSSDAFDELLSATWMVIREFPVERRSHCFAAALLR
;
A
#
# COMPACT_ATOMS: atom_id res chain seq x y z
N MET A 1 -35.56 10.36 10.69
CA MET A 1 -34.55 10.95 9.78
C MET A 1 -33.26 10.16 9.93
N THR A 2 -33.09 9.20 9.06
CA THR A 2 -31.91 8.30 9.10
C THR A 2 -30.79 8.99 8.33
N SER A 3 -29.84 9.55 9.05
CA SER A 3 -28.59 10.10 8.47
C SER A 3 -27.85 8.96 7.79
N ARG A 4 -28.03 8.82 6.48
CA ARG A 4 -27.17 7.99 5.64
C ARG A 4 -25.80 8.65 5.64
N LEU A 5 -24.84 8.02 6.30
CA LEU A 5 -23.42 8.36 6.17
C LEU A 5 -22.97 7.98 4.76
N PRO A 6 -22.73 8.94 3.84
CA PRO A 6 -22.48 8.66 2.42
C PRO A 6 -21.03 8.24 2.11
N PHE A 7 -20.25 7.79 3.11
CA PHE A 7 -18.81 7.63 2.96
C PHE A 7 -18.29 6.20 3.22
N LEU A 8 -19.11 5.19 2.98
CA LEU A 8 -18.71 3.82 3.19
C LEU A 8 -18.16 3.24 1.89
N VAL A 9 -16.84 3.16 1.79
CA VAL A 9 -16.12 2.27 0.88
C VAL A 9 -16.64 0.84 1.10
N ASN A 10 -16.61 0.00 0.07
CA ASN A 10 -17.08 -1.39 0.08
C ASN A 10 -16.56 -2.18 1.30
N ARG A 11 -17.33 -2.14 2.41
CA ARG A 11 -16.96 -2.79 3.67
C ARG A 11 -16.80 -4.30 3.56
N PRO A 12 -17.67 -5.04 2.84
CA PRO A 12 -17.50 -6.47 2.66
C PRO A 12 -16.19 -6.84 1.98
N LEU A 13 -15.81 -6.09 0.94
CA LEU A 13 -14.56 -6.33 0.22
C LEU A 13 -13.34 -6.00 1.10
N LEU A 14 -13.35 -4.88 1.82
CA LEU A 14 -12.28 -4.55 2.75
C LEU A 14 -12.12 -5.59 3.86
N ALA A 15 -13.23 -6.06 4.44
CA ALA A 15 -13.20 -7.11 5.46
C ALA A 15 -12.66 -8.44 4.89
N ARG A 16 -12.92 -8.75 3.62
CA ARG A 16 -12.34 -9.91 2.94
C ARG A 16 -10.85 -9.74 2.76
N LEU A 17 -10.40 -8.60 2.24
CA LEU A 17 -8.98 -8.29 2.04
C LEU A 17 -8.21 -8.34 3.36
N ASP A 18 -8.81 -7.86 4.45
CA ASP A 18 -8.20 -7.91 5.78
C ASP A 18 -8.06 -9.35 6.29
N ARG A 19 -9.11 -10.16 6.18
CA ARG A 19 -9.03 -11.60 6.55
C ARG A 19 -7.98 -12.35 5.73
N GLU A 20 -7.91 -12.12 4.43
CA GLU A 20 -6.87 -12.72 3.58
C GLU A 20 -5.48 -12.28 4.03
N TRP A 21 -5.33 -11.01 4.36
CA TRP A 21 -4.06 -10.47 4.86
C TRP A 21 -3.63 -11.12 6.17
N GLN A 22 -4.54 -11.25 7.14
CA GLN A 22 -4.25 -11.91 8.42
C GLN A 22 -3.77 -13.35 8.23
N VAL A 23 -4.35 -14.07 7.28
CA VAL A 23 -3.92 -15.45 6.95
C VAL A 23 -2.53 -15.46 6.32
N LEU A 24 -2.22 -14.52 5.42
CA LEU A 24 -0.93 -14.46 4.71
C LEU A 24 0.19 -13.98 5.62
N ASN A 25 -0.09 -13.03 6.51
CA ASN A 25 0.89 -12.24 7.25
C ASN A 25 1.91 -13.08 8.04
N HIS A 26 1.47 -14.17 8.64
CA HIS A 26 2.31 -15.05 9.47
C HIS A 26 2.50 -16.46 8.90
N ARG A 27 2.02 -16.72 7.68
CA ARG A 27 2.10 -18.05 7.08
C ARG A 27 3.57 -18.43 6.76
N PRO A 28 4.14 -19.48 7.35
CA PRO A 28 5.56 -19.81 7.19
C PRO A 28 5.99 -20.01 5.73
N ALA A 29 5.13 -20.62 4.91
CA ALA A 29 5.41 -20.82 3.49
C ALA A 29 5.51 -19.50 2.72
N VAL A 30 4.64 -18.54 3.05
CA VAL A 30 4.63 -17.19 2.47
C VAL A 30 5.87 -16.41 2.90
N LEU A 31 6.25 -16.48 4.17
CA LEU A 31 7.44 -15.80 4.68
C LEU A 31 8.74 -16.38 4.09
N ARG A 32 8.81 -17.71 3.88
CA ARG A 32 9.95 -18.32 3.15
C ARG A 32 10.04 -17.80 1.72
N ARG A 33 8.91 -17.72 1.01
CA ARG A 33 8.82 -17.14 -0.34
C ARG A 33 9.27 -15.68 -0.37
N ALA A 34 8.80 -14.88 0.57
CA ALA A 34 9.12 -13.47 0.70
C ALA A 34 10.63 -13.20 0.95
N ARG A 35 11.32 -14.08 1.64
CA ARG A 35 12.78 -13.99 1.83
C ARG A 35 13.53 -14.09 0.50
N GLY A 36 12.98 -14.77 -0.51
CA GLY A 36 13.53 -14.84 -1.86
C GLY A 36 13.43 -13.55 -2.67
N TRP A 37 12.68 -12.55 -2.23
CA TRP A 37 12.53 -11.27 -2.97
C TRP A 37 13.73 -10.32 -2.81
N GLY A 38 14.71 -10.68 -1.97
CA GLY A 38 15.95 -9.91 -1.82
C GLY A 38 15.76 -8.51 -1.26
N LEU A 39 14.82 -8.33 -0.32
CA LEU A 39 14.43 -7.00 0.20
C LEU A 39 15.54 -6.28 0.96
N GLY A 40 16.55 -7.01 1.47
CA GLY A 40 17.68 -6.43 2.21
C GLY A 40 17.31 -5.99 3.63
N VAL A 41 16.14 -6.33 4.13
CA VAL A 41 15.68 -6.06 5.50
C VAL A 41 15.23 -7.36 6.16
N PRO A 42 15.52 -7.57 7.46
CA PRO A 42 14.98 -8.70 8.20
C PRO A 42 13.49 -8.48 8.48
N PHE A 43 12.70 -9.55 8.51
CA PHE A 43 11.29 -9.51 8.88
C PHE A 43 10.80 -10.87 9.37
N VAL A 44 9.83 -10.88 10.25
CA VAL A 44 9.13 -12.06 10.78
C VAL A 44 7.66 -12.09 10.39
N SER A 45 7.14 -11.00 9.80
CA SER A 45 5.78 -10.87 9.29
C SER A 45 5.76 -10.02 8.02
N LEU A 46 4.69 -10.14 7.22
CA LEU A 46 4.51 -9.26 6.06
C LEU A 46 4.17 -7.82 6.47
N ASP A 47 3.61 -7.60 7.66
CA ASP A 47 3.38 -6.25 8.19
C ASP A 47 4.70 -5.49 8.38
N GLU A 48 5.77 -6.17 8.79
CA GLU A 48 7.10 -5.56 8.87
C GLU A 48 7.66 -5.21 7.48
N VAL A 49 7.37 -6.02 6.47
CA VAL A 49 7.73 -5.70 5.07
C VAL A 49 6.97 -4.46 4.60
N VAL A 50 5.67 -4.37 4.89
CA VAL A 50 4.84 -3.20 4.56
C VAL A 50 5.37 -1.95 5.28
N ALA A 51 5.74 -2.06 6.55
CA ALA A 51 6.33 -0.96 7.32
C ALA A 51 7.69 -0.54 6.74
N ALA A 52 8.56 -1.50 6.39
CA ALA A 52 9.85 -1.23 5.76
C ALA A 52 9.70 -0.53 4.40
N ALA A 53 8.62 -0.80 3.66
CA ALA A 53 8.28 -0.10 2.43
C ALA A 53 7.69 1.31 2.65
N GLY A 54 7.79 1.85 3.87
CA GLY A 54 7.39 3.22 4.22
C GLY A 54 5.93 3.38 4.63
N TYR A 55 5.25 2.30 5.02
CA TYR A 55 3.95 2.40 5.64
C TYR A 55 4.10 2.74 7.13
N ARG A 56 3.65 3.91 7.53
CA ARG A 56 3.50 4.27 8.94
C ARG A 56 2.04 4.08 9.34
N SER A 57 1.75 3.07 10.15
CA SER A 57 0.46 2.92 10.80
C SER A 57 0.26 4.07 11.77
N GLY A 58 -0.67 4.95 11.47
CA GLY A 58 -1.32 5.82 12.43
C GLY A 58 -0.43 6.78 13.21
N THR A 59 -0.03 7.89 12.57
CA THR A 59 -0.02 9.17 13.27
C THR A 59 -0.81 10.13 12.38
N PRO A 60 -1.93 10.70 12.86
CA PRO A 60 -2.58 11.77 12.14
C PRO A 60 -1.56 12.91 12.01
N ALA A 61 -1.47 13.47 10.82
CA ALA A 61 -0.74 14.71 10.57
C ALA A 61 -1.35 15.80 11.47
N GLY A 62 -0.73 16.08 12.60
CA GLY A 62 -1.24 17.08 13.54
C GLY A 62 -0.53 17.05 14.87
N SER A 63 0.75 17.30 14.89
CA SER A 63 1.40 18.06 15.94
C SER A 63 2.80 18.42 15.45
N GLY A 64 2.94 19.67 15.07
CA GLY A 64 4.21 20.24 14.65
C GLY A 64 5.21 20.18 15.77
N THR A 65 6.40 19.67 15.46
CA THR A 65 7.63 20.14 16.04
C THR A 65 8.59 20.25 14.86
N PRO A 66 9.00 21.46 14.51
CA PRO A 66 10.01 21.66 13.47
C PRO A 66 11.39 21.39 14.01
N ALA A 67 12.29 21.04 13.09
CA ALA A 67 13.72 21.14 13.23
C ALA A 67 14.47 19.99 13.91
N GLY A 68 14.63 18.89 13.13
CA GLY A 68 15.92 18.21 13.13
C GLY A 68 16.65 18.54 11.82
N PRO A 69 17.97 18.42 11.74
CA PRO A 69 18.72 18.80 10.54
C PRO A 69 18.23 18.03 9.31
N ALA A 70 18.07 18.75 8.20
CA ALA A 70 17.46 18.28 6.95
C ALA A 70 18.08 17.00 6.32
N GLY A 71 19.20 16.53 6.81
CA GLY A 71 19.88 15.32 6.32
C GLY A 71 19.42 14.00 6.94
N ALA A 72 18.73 14.01 8.09
CA ALA A 72 18.36 12.77 8.79
C ALA A 72 17.06 12.13 8.30
N THR A 73 16.26 12.86 7.51
CA THR A 73 14.93 12.41 7.06
C THR A 73 14.96 11.75 5.68
N GLU A 74 15.99 11.98 4.88
CA GLU A 74 16.09 11.44 3.51
C GLU A 74 16.53 9.97 3.49
N GLN A 75 17.38 9.55 4.39
CA GLN A 75 17.94 8.20 4.42
C GLN A 75 16.88 7.09 4.68
N PRO A 76 15.97 7.24 5.66
CA PRO A 76 14.88 6.27 5.83
C PRO A 76 13.89 6.26 4.66
N ALA A 77 13.67 7.38 3.99
CA ALA A 77 12.83 7.44 2.80
C ALA A 77 13.46 6.73 1.60
N ALA A 78 14.76 6.86 1.40
CA ALA A 78 15.49 6.16 0.35
C ALA A 78 15.49 4.64 0.57
N ALA A 79 15.70 4.17 1.81
CA ALA A 79 15.63 2.76 2.16
C ALA A 79 14.21 2.19 1.92
N ALA A 80 13.18 2.91 2.31
CA ALA A 80 11.79 2.50 2.07
C ALA A 80 11.44 2.43 0.58
N ASN A 81 11.93 3.37 -0.22
CA ASN A 81 11.76 3.35 -1.67
C ASN A 81 12.47 2.14 -2.30
N GLU A 82 13.67 1.77 -1.81
CA GLU A 82 14.38 0.59 -2.32
C GLU A 82 13.64 -0.71 -2.00
N VAL A 83 13.10 -0.86 -0.79
CA VAL A 83 12.24 -2.01 -0.44
C VAL A 83 11.02 -2.06 -1.36
N LEU A 84 10.35 -0.94 -1.58
CA LEU A 84 9.18 -0.88 -2.46
C LEU A 84 9.56 -1.19 -3.91
N ARG A 85 10.71 -0.72 -4.38
CA ARG A 85 11.24 -1.03 -5.71
C ARG A 85 11.43 -2.53 -5.90
N ARG A 86 12.05 -3.21 -4.94
CA ARG A 86 12.26 -4.67 -4.99
C ARG A 86 10.95 -5.44 -4.92
N LEU A 87 10.00 -4.99 -4.11
CA LEU A 87 8.66 -5.56 -4.08
C LEU A 87 7.94 -5.44 -5.42
N LEU A 88 8.04 -4.30 -6.10
CA LEU A 88 7.44 -4.09 -7.42
C LEU A 88 8.08 -4.99 -8.49
N LEU A 89 9.40 -5.21 -8.43
CA LEU A 89 10.07 -6.17 -9.31
C LEU A 89 9.59 -7.59 -9.04
N ALA A 90 9.50 -8.00 -7.79
CA ALA A 90 8.98 -9.31 -7.41
C ALA A 90 7.51 -9.49 -7.82
N ALA A 91 6.70 -8.44 -7.71
CA ALA A 91 5.27 -8.46 -8.02
C ALA A 91 4.96 -8.77 -9.50
N ARG A 92 5.91 -8.63 -10.40
CA ARG A 92 5.72 -8.99 -11.83
C ARG A 92 5.41 -10.47 -12.03
N THR A 93 5.97 -11.33 -11.17
CA THR A 93 5.82 -12.78 -11.26
C THR A 93 5.27 -13.43 -9.99
N ASP A 94 5.16 -12.67 -8.92
CA ASP A 94 4.73 -13.15 -7.60
C ASP A 94 3.51 -12.39 -7.10
N ASP A 95 2.37 -13.07 -7.04
CA ASP A 95 1.10 -12.47 -6.58
C ASP A 95 1.14 -12.07 -5.11
N VAL A 96 1.93 -12.77 -4.29
CA VAL A 96 2.08 -12.41 -2.86
C VAL A 96 2.84 -11.09 -2.72
N ALA A 97 3.90 -10.89 -3.50
CA ALA A 97 4.60 -9.61 -3.55
C ALA A 97 3.66 -8.48 -4.01
N GLY A 98 2.86 -8.73 -5.05
CA GLY A 98 1.82 -7.79 -5.50
C GLY A 98 0.82 -7.46 -4.39
N ARG A 99 0.41 -8.47 -3.62
CA ARG A 99 -0.52 -8.30 -2.49
C ARG A 99 0.10 -7.45 -1.35
N VAL A 100 1.40 -7.60 -1.11
CA VAL A 100 2.14 -6.76 -0.13
C VAL A 100 2.17 -5.30 -0.60
N VAL A 101 2.48 -5.05 -1.88
CA VAL A 101 2.45 -3.69 -2.45
C VAL A 101 1.05 -3.10 -2.35
N LEU A 102 0.01 -3.87 -2.69
CA LEU A 102 -1.38 -3.43 -2.57
C LEU A 102 -1.72 -3.06 -1.11
N GLN A 103 -1.30 -3.88 -0.14
CA GLN A 103 -1.51 -3.58 1.28
C GLN A 103 -0.88 -2.25 1.69
N ARG A 104 0.32 -1.97 1.19
CA ARG A 104 1.00 -0.69 1.40
C ARG A 104 0.23 0.50 0.82
N LEU A 105 -0.43 0.32 -0.33
CA LEU A 105 -1.14 1.38 -1.06
C LEU A 105 -2.60 1.53 -0.62
N LEU A 106 -3.18 0.54 0.03
CA LEU A 106 -4.61 0.45 0.34
C LEU A 106 -5.18 1.71 1.03
N PRO A 107 -4.51 2.34 2.02
CA PRO A 107 -5.00 3.58 2.62
C PRO A 107 -5.12 4.73 1.62
N GLY A 108 -4.17 4.84 0.69
CA GLY A 108 -4.20 5.82 -0.39
C GLY A 108 -5.33 5.57 -1.39
N VAL A 109 -5.57 4.31 -1.74
CA VAL A 109 -6.70 3.88 -2.59
C VAL A 109 -8.03 4.23 -1.94
N ILE A 110 -8.19 3.92 -0.64
CA ILE A 110 -9.40 4.25 0.14
C ILE A 110 -9.63 5.76 0.17
N ALA A 111 -8.60 6.54 0.48
CA ALA A 111 -8.69 8.00 0.54
C ALA A 111 -9.08 8.59 -0.82
N ARG A 112 -8.54 8.04 -1.91
CA ARG A 112 -8.86 8.45 -3.27
C ARG A 112 -10.29 8.08 -3.66
N ALA A 113 -10.72 6.86 -3.35
CA ALA A 113 -12.08 6.39 -3.59
C ALA A 113 -13.13 7.26 -2.88
N ARG A 114 -12.86 7.66 -1.65
CA ARG A 114 -13.72 8.58 -0.90
C ARG A 114 -13.86 9.93 -1.60
N ARG A 115 -12.76 10.51 -2.08
CA ARG A 115 -12.79 11.80 -2.78
C ARG A 115 -13.50 11.71 -4.14
N TRP A 116 -13.26 10.66 -4.90
CA TRP A 116 -13.86 10.49 -6.23
C TRP A 116 -15.33 10.07 -6.14
N GLY A 117 -15.67 9.25 -5.17
CA GLY A 117 -17.03 8.73 -5.02
C GLY A 117 -18.08 9.78 -4.68
N VAL A 118 -17.69 10.97 -4.19
CA VAL A 118 -18.62 12.06 -3.87
C VAL A 118 -19.42 12.51 -5.09
N HIS A 119 -18.84 12.44 -6.28
CA HIS A 119 -19.43 12.95 -7.53
C HIS A 119 -19.84 11.85 -8.51
N ARG A 120 -19.80 10.57 -8.10
CA ARG A 120 -20.12 9.44 -8.99
C ARG A 120 -21.46 8.79 -8.63
N VAL A 121 -22.11 8.28 -9.67
CA VAL A 121 -23.25 7.37 -9.53
C VAL A 121 -22.82 6.13 -8.85
N GLY A 122 -23.03 5.48 -7.98
CA GLY A 122 -22.45 4.33 -7.29
C GLY A 122 -21.56 4.68 -6.10
N GLY A 123 -21.18 5.94 -5.98
CA GLY A 123 -20.49 6.48 -4.80
C GLY A 123 -19.08 5.96 -4.58
N SER A 124 -18.65 6.00 -3.33
CA SER A 124 -17.28 5.60 -2.94
C SER A 124 -17.04 4.08 -3.04
N SER A 125 -18.09 3.26 -3.05
CA SER A 125 -17.96 1.81 -3.19
C SER A 125 -17.50 1.42 -4.59
N ASP A 126 -18.20 1.89 -5.61
CA ASP A 126 -17.84 1.60 -7.01
C ASP A 126 -16.50 2.24 -7.38
N ALA A 127 -16.25 3.46 -6.89
CA ALA A 127 -14.95 4.12 -7.06
C ALA A 127 -13.81 3.30 -6.42
N PHE A 128 -14.05 2.66 -5.28
CA PHE A 128 -13.06 1.81 -4.63
C PHE A 128 -12.78 0.55 -5.45
N ASP A 129 -13.81 -0.14 -5.93
CA ASP A 129 -13.66 -1.37 -6.70
C ASP A 129 -12.88 -1.11 -8.00
N GLU A 130 -13.19 -0.01 -8.68
CA GLU A 130 -12.48 0.43 -9.89
C GLU A 130 -11.01 0.78 -9.61
N LEU A 131 -10.76 1.59 -8.56
CA LEU A 131 -9.41 1.98 -8.17
C LEU A 131 -8.57 0.80 -7.68
N LEU A 132 -9.18 -0.14 -6.96
CA LEU A 132 -8.50 -1.35 -6.50
C LEU A 132 -8.03 -2.19 -7.68
N SER A 133 -8.91 -2.41 -8.65
CA SER A 133 -8.59 -3.16 -9.87
C SER A 133 -7.51 -2.48 -10.69
N ALA A 134 -7.64 -1.17 -10.91
CA ALA A 134 -6.63 -0.39 -11.62
C ALA A 134 -5.27 -0.41 -10.89
N THR A 135 -5.27 -0.27 -9.56
CA THR A 135 -4.05 -0.33 -8.75
C THR A 135 -3.37 -1.68 -8.89
N TRP A 136 -4.14 -2.78 -8.89
CA TRP A 136 -3.58 -4.13 -9.09
C TRP A 136 -2.88 -4.26 -10.43
N MET A 137 -3.50 -3.81 -11.52
CA MET A 137 -2.88 -3.83 -12.85
C MET A 137 -1.61 -2.99 -12.90
N VAL A 138 -1.67 -1.77 -12.36
CA VAL A 138 -0.49 -0.89 -12.30
C VAL A 138 0.65 -1.52 -11.52
N ILE A 139 0.40 -2.19 -10.38
CA ILE A 139 1.44 -2.89 -9.61
C ILE A 139 2.15 -3.93 -10.47
N ARG A 140 1.42 -4.69 -11.28
CA ARG A 140 1.96 -5.76 -12.12
C ARG A 140 2.81 -5.25 -13.29
N GLU A 141 2.47 -4.10 -13.82
CA GLU A 141 3.06 -3.54 -15.05
C GLU A 141 3.95 -2.32 -14.79
N PHE A 142 4.16 -1.97 -13.52
CA PHE A 142 4.86 -0.74 -13.16
C PHE A 142 6.28 -0.68 -13.74
N PRO A 143 6.63 0.38 -14.51
CA PRO A 143 7.93 0.51 -15.15
C PRO A 143 8.99 0.99 -14.15
N VAL A 144 9.41 0.10 -13.25
CA VAL A 144 10.36 0.39 -12.15
C VAL A 144 11.67 0.97 -12.67
N GLU A 145 12.11 0.52 -13.84
CA GLU A 145 13.39 0.92 -14.45
C GLU A 145 13.41 2.40 -14.89
N ARG A 146 12.23 2.95 -15.16
CA ARG A 146 12.09 4.36 -15.64
C ARG A 146 11.97 5.36 -14.50
N ARG A 147 11.96 4.90 -13.25
CA ARG A 147 11.78 5.77 -12.08
C ARG A 147 12.78 5.42 -11.00
N SER A 148 13.38 6.45 -10.40
CA SER A 148 14.40 6.30 -9.35
C SER A 148 13.86 6.48 -7.93
N HIS A 149 12.67 7.12 -7.78
CA HIS A 149 12.14 7.47 -6.45
C HIS A 149 10.63 7.72 -6.48
N CYS A 150 10.03 7.90 -5.31
CA CYS A 150 8.59 8.23 -5.13
C CYS A 150 7.61 7.23 -5.74
N PHE A 151 7.93 5.92 -5.69
CA PHE A 151 7.10 4.87 -6.27
C PHE A 151 5.66 4.87 -5.76
N ALA A 152 5.45 5.01 -4.44
CA ALA A 152 4.12 5.01 -3.85
C ALA A 152 3.24 6.16 -4.39
N ALA A 153 3.80 7.36 -4.52
CA ALA A 153 3.08 8.51 -5.07
C ALA A 153 2.78 8.32 -6.56
N ALA A 154 3.68 7.68 -7.30
CA ALA A 154 3.50 7.40 -8.72
C ALA A 154 2.43 6.35 -9.00
N LEU A 155 2.31 5.32 -8.13
CA LEU A 155 1.31 4.25 -8.23
C LEU A 155 -0.11 4.76 -7.93
N LEU A 156 -0.24 5.85 -7.19
CA LEU A 156 -1.54 6.43 -6.81
C LEU A 156 -1.97 7.61 -7.70
N ARG A 157 -1.24 7.94 -8.75
CA ARG A 157 -1.63 8.99 -9.71
C ARG A 157 -2.56 8.46 -10.78
#